data_df49fea03a4f431571417a303862485f
#
_entry.id   df49fea03a4f431571417a303862485f
#
_cell.length_a   1.000
_cell.length_b   1.000
_cell.length_c   1.000
_cell.angle_alpha   90.00
_cell.angle_beta   90.00
_cell.angle_gamma   90.00
#
_symmetry.space_group_name_H-M   'P 1'
#
loop_
_entity.id
_entity.type
_entity.pdbx_description
1 polymer ?
#
loop_
_entity_poly.entity_id
_entity_poly.type
_entity_poly.pdbx_seq_one_letter_code
_entity_poly.pdbx_strand_id
1 'polypeptide(L)'
;MNVRIAAFSLGGALALASMGASAAIDDKKAHELMNKSGCAACHQLDKKVVGPSFKEIAKKHKGQKDAVSVLVKKVRSGGAGVYGSVPMPPKSPGQIGDADLKAVVEWVLSK
;
A
#
# COMPACT_ATOMS: atom_id res chain seq x y z
N MET A 1 -10.12 -6.56 -68.34
CA MET A 1 -10.13 -7.51 -67.21
C MET A 1 -9.54 -6.75 -66.00
N ASN A 2 -10.42 -6.13 -65.18
CA ASN A 2 -9.99 -5.25 -64.09
C ASN A 2 -10.08 -6.01 -62.76
N VAL A 3 -8.91 -6.33 -62.22
CA VAL A 3 -8.80 -6.93 -60.89
C VAL A 3 -8.78 -5.81 -59.84
N ARG A 4 -9.86 -5.70 -59.07
CA ARG A 4 -9.91 -4.79 -57.92
C ARG A 4 -9.35 -5.52 -56.71
N ILE A 5 -8.21 -5.11 -56.23
CA ILE A 5 -7.63 -5.57 -54.97
C ILE A 5 -8.31 -4.78 -53.84
N ALA A 6 -9.11 -5.45 -53.06
CA ALA A 6 -9.68 -4.89 -51.82
C ALA A 6 -8.63 -4.98 -50.73
N ALA A 7 -8.16 -3.84 -50.25
CA ALA A 7 -7.29 -3.77 -49.08
C ALA A 7 -8.14 -3.94 -47.82
N PHE A 8 -7.93 -5.05 -47.11
CA PHE A 8 -8.48 -5.26 -45.75
C PHE A 8 -7.54 -4.58 -44.75
N SER A 9 -7.98 -3.46 -44.22
CA SER A 9 -7.32 -2.83 -43.09
C SER A 9 -7.73 -3.55 -41.82
N LEU A 10 -6.85 -4.38 -41.26
CA LEU A 10 -6.98 -4.93 -39.93
C LEU A 10 -6.60 -3.83 -38.93
N GLY A 11 -7.60 -3.10 -38.43
CA GLY A 11 -7.43 -2.21 -37.29
C GLY A 11 -7.32 -3.02 -36.02
N GLY A 12 -6.11 -3.33 -35.57
CA GLY A 12 -5.87 -3.90 -34.27
C GLY A 12 -6.09 -2.83 -33.18
N ALA A 13 -7.21 -2.88 -32.48
CA ALA A 13 -7.41 -2.08 -31.28
C ALA A 13 -6.51 -2.68 -30.17
N LEU A 14 -5.38 -2.03 -29.87
CA LEU A 14 -4.58 -2.31 -28.69
C LEU A 14 -5.38 -1.83 -27.48
N ALA A 15 -6.05 -2.76 -26.80
CA ALA A 15 -6.63 -2.50 -25.49
C ALA A 15 -5.45 -2.35 -24.50
N LEU A 16 -5.09 -1.11 -24.19
CA LEU A 16 -4.21 -0.81 -23.06
C LEU A 16 -4.99 -1.21 -21.80
N ALA A 17 -4.70 -2.38 -21.27
CA ALA A 17 -5.11 -2.75 -19.93
C ALA A 17 -4.42 -1.76 -18.98
N SER A 18 -5.15 -0.76 -18.50
CA SER A 18 -4.70 0.08 -17.40
C SER A 18 -4.61 -0.79 -16.17
N MET A 19 -3.41 -1.27 -15.86
CA MET A 19 -3.10 -1.80 -14.54
C MET A 19 -3.34 -0.66 -13.57
N GLY A 20 -4.41 -0.75 -12.76
CA GLY A 20 -4.74 0.26 -11.78
C GLY A 20 -3.61 0.39 -10.76
N ALA A 21 -2.70 1.36 -10.98
CA ALA A 21 -1.83 1.82 -9.95
C ALA A 21 -2.70 2.47 -8.88
N SER A 22 -2.65 1.99 -7.63
CA SER A 22 -3.23 2.71 -6.49
C SER A 22 -2.68 4.12 -6.51
N ALA A 23 -3.54 5.14 -6.62
CA ALA A 23 -3.09 6.52 -6.52
C ALA A 23 -2.46 6.72 -5.14
N ALA A 24 -1.22 7.25 -5.10
CA ALA A 24 -0.56 7.60 -3.87
C ALA A 24 -1.42 8.60 -3.09
N ILE A 25 -1.61 8.35 -1.81
CA ILE A 25 -2.32 9.27 -0.92
C ILE A 25 -1.37 10.34 -0.40
N ASP A 26 -1.90 11.52 -0.11
CA ASP A 26 -1.15 12.58 0.54
C ASP A 26 -1.06 12.39 2.06
N ASP A 27 -0.27 13.23 2.72
CA ASP A 27 -0.06 13.16 4.16
C ASP A 27 -1.36 13.35 4.94
N LYS A 28 -2.22 14.27 4.50
CA LYS A 28 -3.50 14.53 5.15
C LYS A 28 -4.40 13.29 5.13
N LYS A 29 -4.54 12.67 3.96
CA LYS A 29 -5.35 11.46 3.80
C LYS A 29 -4.76 10.29 4.59
N ALA A 30 -3.46 10.12 4.59
CA ALA A 30 -2.79 9.10 5.39
C ALA A 30 -3.07 9.27 6.88
N HIS A 31 -2.95 10.48 7.40
CA HIS A 31 -3.25 10.76 8.81
C HIS A 31 -4.73 10.54 9.15
N GLU A 32 -5.66 10.93 8.29
CA GLU A 32 -7.09 10.65 8.48
C GLU A 32 -7.36 9.15 8.61
N LEU A 33 -6.82 8.35 7.70
CA LEU A 33 -6.98 6.90 7.72
C LEU A 33 -6.35 6.26 8.96
N MET A 34 -5.16 6.70 9.35
CA MET A 34 -4.46 6.18 10.52
C MET A 34 -5.13 6.58 11.83
N ASN A 35 -5.65 7.79 11.94
CA ASN A 35 -6.42 8.21 13.10
C ASN A 35 -7.71 7.40 13.23
N LYS A 36 -8.43 7.24 12.14
CA LYS A 36 -9.69 6.51 12.12
C LYS A 36 -9.51 5.01 12.45
N SER A 37 -8.42 4.41 12.02
CA SER A 37 -8.11 2.99 12.26
C SER A 37 -7.29 2.72 13.51
N GLY A 38 -6.90 3.76 14.27
CA GLY A 38 -6.15 3.63 15.52
C GLY A 38 -4.64 3.42 15.36
N CYS A 39 -4.09 3.50 14.17
CA CYS A 39 -2.65 3.37 13.92
C CYS A 39 -1.84 4.48 14.60
N ALA A 40 -2.35 5.71 14.57
CA ALA A 40 -1.69 6.89 15.12
C ALA A 40 -1.52 6.87 16.64
N ALA A 41 -2.25 6.00 17.34
CA ALA A 41 -2.08 5.84 18.80
C ALA A 41 -0.71 5.23 19.16
N CYS A 42 -0.11 4.45 18.27
CA CYS A 42 1.13 3.72 18.51
C CYS A 42 2.28 4.08 17.58
N HIS A 43 2.00 4.70 16.44
CA HIS A 43 2.99 5.05 15.42
C HIS A 43 3.03 6.55 15.15
N GLN A 44 4.23 7.08 14.98
CA GLN A 44 4.50 8.45 14.52
C GLN A 44 5.51 8.45 13.39
N LEU A 45 5.67 9.59 12.71
CA LEU A 45 6.57 9.70 11.56
C LEU A 45 8.04 9.49 11.96
N ASP A 46 8.53 10.21 12.95
CA ASP A 46 9.95 10.29 13.32
C ASP A 46 10.30 9.62 14.64
N LYS A 47 9.34 9.42 15.52
CA LYS A 47 9.57 8.97 16.89
C LYS A 47 8.97 7.60 17.13
N LYS A 48 9.70 6.76 17.86
CA LYS A 48 9.14 5.58 18.49
C LYS A 48 8.25 6.01 19.66
N VAL A 49 7.00 5.55 19.66
CA VAL A 49 6.07 5.73 20.78
C VAL A 49 5.84 4.37 21.43
N VAL A 50 4.76 3.69 21.09
CA VAL A 50 4.53 2.27 21.44
C VAL A 50 5.12 1.37 20.37
N GLY A 51 4.85 1.67 19.10
CA GLY A 51 5.41 1.00 17.95
C GLY A 51 6.55 1.79 17.28
N PRO A 52 7.20 1.19 16.28
CA PRO A 52 8.28 1.85 15.54
C PRO A 52 7.76 3.08 14.79
N SER A 53 8.66 4.04 14.53
CA SER A 53 8.33 5.16 13.65
C SER A 53 8.12 4.70 12.21
N PHE A 54 7.38 5.47 11.42
CA PHE A 54 7.20 5.16 10.00
C PHE A 54 8.52 5.20 9.24
N LYS A 55 9.43 6.10 9.58
CA LYS A 55 10.77 6.14 8.99
C LYS A 55 11.60 4.90 9.31
N GLU A 56 11.49 4.37 10.51
CA GLU A 56 12.16 3.12 10.90
C GLU A 56 11.62 1.94 10.11
N ILE A 57 10.30 1.85 9.92
CA ILE A 57 9.67 0.83 9.11
C ILE A 57 10.13 0.92 7.65
N ALA A 58 10.10 2.12 7.07
CA ALA A 58 10.55 2.35 5.70
C ALA A 58 12.02 1.96 5.50
N LYS A 59 12.89 2.33 6.44
CA LYS A 59 14.32 1.98 6.41
C LYS A 59 14.54 0.47 6.47
N LYS A 60 13.81 -0.24 7.33
CA LYS A 60 13.93 -1.70 7.49
C LYS A 60 13.51 -2.46 6.23
N HIS A 61 12.52 -1.96 5.50
CA HIS A 61 11.99 -2.62 4.31
C HIS A 61 12.53 -2.04 3.00
N LYS A 62 13.53 -1.16 3.05
CA LYS A 62 14.14 -0.55 1.86
C LYS A 62 14.70 -1.61 0.93
N GLY A 63 14.29 -1.57 -0.35
CA GLY A 63 14.72 -2.52 -1.37
C GLY A 63 14.02 -3.88 -1.32
N GLN A 64 13.12 -4.12 -0.38
CA GLN A 64 12.34 -5.34 -0.30
C GLN A 64 11.15 -5.29 -1.28
N LYS A 65 11.13 -6.16 -2.28
CA LYS A 65 10.12 -6.14 -3.36
C LYS A 65 8.70 -6.46 -2.89
N ASP A 66 8.56 -7.31 -1.89
CA ASP A 66 7.27 -7.74 -1.32
C ASP A 66 6.88 -6.97 -0.04
N ALA A 67 7.53 -5.84 0.24
CA ALA A 67 7.31 -5.07 1.46
C ALA A 67 5.85 -4.70 1.69
N VAL A 68 5.13 -4.28 0.63
CA VAL A 68 3.71 -3.92 0.74
C VAL A 68 2.88 -5.11 1.22
N SER A 69 3.01 -6.26 0.58
CA SER A 69 2.24 -7.45 0.95
C SER A 69 2.61 -7.98 2.33
N VAL A 70 3.89 -7.94 2.70
CA VAL A 70 4.38 -8.32 4.03
C VAL A 70 3.77 -7.42 5.10
N LEU A 71 3.79 -6.11 4.93
CA LEU A 71 3.25 -5.17 5.91
C LEU A 71 1.73 -5.18 5.97
N VAL A 72 1.03 -5.34 4.86
CA VAL A 72 -0.42 -5.54 4.87
C VAL A 72 -0.82 -6.76 5.68
N LYS A 73 -0.14 -7.89 5.49
CA LYS A 73 -0.36 -9.10 6.30
C LYS A 73 -0.07 -8.85 7.78
N LYS A 74 1.00 -8.11 8.09
CA LYS A 74 1.36 -7.77 9.47
C LYS A 74 0.28 -6.95 10.15
N VAL A 75 -0.28 -5.96 9.49
CA VAL A 75 -1.38 -5.16 10.03
C VAL A 75 -2.62 -6.01 10.27
N ARG A 76 -2.96 -6.90 9.35
CA ARG A 76 -4.12 -7.80 9.48
C ARG A 76 -3.96 -8.82 10.62
N SER A 77 -2.78 -9.40 10.77
CA SER A 77 -2.51 -10.43 11.79
C SER A 77 -2.03 -9.87 13.13
N GLY A 78 -1.43 -8.68 13.13
CA GLY A 78 -0.78 -8.13 14.31
C GLY A 78 0.45 -8.96 14.75
N GLY A 79 0.80 -8.85 16.01
CA GLY A 79 1.86 -9.63 16.64
C GLY A 79 3.05 -8.80 17.12
N ALA A 80 4.05 -9.48 17.67
CA ALA A 80 5.25 -8.87 18.25
C ALA A 80 6.53 -9.57 17.77
N GLY A 81 7.69 -9.04 18.17
CA GLY A 81 8.99 -9.66 17.99
C GLY A 81 9.90 -9.00 16.95
N VAL A 82 9.35 -8.30 15.96
CA VAL A 82 10.15 -7.59 14.93
C VAL A 82 10.76 -6.31 15.48
N TYR A 83 9.99 -5.55 16.27
CA TYR A 83 10.38 -4.28 16.87
C TYR A 83 10.31 -4.27 18.38
N GLY A 84 10.33 -5.44 19.01
CA GLY A 84 10.27 -5.61 20.44
C GLY A 84 9.11 -6.48 20.91
N SER A 85 8.85 -6.49 22.21
CA SER A 85 7.90 -7.39 22.86
C SER A 85 6.45 -6.86 22.90
N VAL A 86 6.24 -5.56 22.66
CA VAL A 86 4.88 -5.00 22.68
C VAL A 86 4.14 -5.43 21.43
N PRO A 87 3.00 -6.11 21.54
CA PRO A 87 2.26 -6.59 20.39
C PRO A 87 1.51 -5.46 19.69
N MET A 88 1.51 -5.49 18.38
CA MET A 88 0.61 -4.69 17.55
C MET A 88 -0.75 -5.39 17.47
N PRO A 89 -1.86 -4.72 17.84
CA PRO A 89 -3.18 -5.32 17.68
C PRO A 89 -3.51 -5.54 16.20
N PRO A 90 -4.18 -6.64 15.84
CA PRO A 90 -4.61 -6.87 14.48
C PRO A 90 -5.69 -5.84 14.06
N LYS A 91 -5.71 -5.48 12.80
CA LYS A 91 -6.72 -4.60 12.21
C LYS A 91 -7.60 -5.38 11.23
N SER A 92 -8.91 -5.33 11.46
CA SER A 92 -9.89 -5.96 10.59
C SER A 92 -10.23 -5.11 9.36
N PRO A 93 -10.82 -5.70 8.31
CA PRO A 93 -11.34 -4.94 7.17
C PRO A 93 -12.40 -3.89 7.54
N GLY A 94 -13.10 -4.06 8.67
CA GLY A 94 -14.04 -3.07 9.19
C GLY A 94 -13.36 -1.84 9.80
N GLN A 95 -12.12 -1.97 10.28
CA GLN A 95 -11.33 -0.88 10.83
C GLN A 95 -10.59 -0.10 9.74
N ILE A 96 -10.09 -0.79 8.75
CA ILE A 96 -9.47 -0.21 7.55
C ILE A 96 -9.64 -1.17 6.37
N GLY A 97 -10.26 -0.71 5.28
CA GLY A 97 -10.46 -1.53 4.08
C GLY A 97 -9.16 -1.85 3.36
N ASP A 98 -9.16 -2.86 2.51
CA ASP A 98 -7.95 -3.37 1.83
C ASP A 98 -7.26 -2.31 0.97
N ALA A 99 -8.01 -1.53 0.19
CA ALA A 99 -7.45 -0.47 -0.65
C ALA A 99 -6.82 0.65 0.19
N ASP A 100 -7.48 1.07 1.25
CA ASP A 100 -6.97 2.10 2.17
C ASP A 100 -5.75 1.60 2.94
N LEU A 101 -5.75 0.36 3.40
CA LEU A 101 -4.60 -0.24 4.08
C LEU A 101 -3.39 -0.30 3.16
N LYS A 102 -3.57 -0.75 1.93
CA LYS A 102 -2.48 -0.78 0.93
C LYS A 102 -1.93 0.62 0.70
N ALA A 103 -2.78 1.62 0.52
CA ALA A 103 -2.38 3.01 0.32
C ALA A 103 -1.60 3.58 1.52
N VAL A 104 -2.03 3.29 2.75
CA VAL A 104 -1.32 3.67 3.97
C VAL A 104 0.05 3.00 4.06
N VAL A 105 0.14 1.71 3.77
CA VAL A 105 1.41 0.97 3.77
C VAL A 105 2.38 1.54 2.73
N GLU A 106 1.91 1.82 1.53
CA GLU A 106 2.72 2.46 0.48
C GLU A 106 3.20 3.84 0.92
N TRP A 107 2.35 4.62 1.58
CA TRP A 107 2.71 5.91 2.14
C TRP A 107 3.80 5.78 3.21
N VAL A 108 3.67 4.83 4.15
CA VAL A 108 4.68 4.54 5.18
C VAL A 108 6.02 4.19 4.55
N LEU A 109 6.03 3.32 3.54
CA LEU A 109 7.25 2.89 2.85
C LEU A 109 7.93 4.01 2.05
N SER A 110 7.24 5.11 1.79
CA SER A 110 7.79 6.29 1.11
C SER A 110 8.55 7.25 2.04
N LYS A 111 8.58 7.00 3.34
CA LYS A 111 9.22 7.86 4.37
C LYS A 111 10.65 7.41 4.68
#